data_11f5c7d7baa0d9b9f94114590023153a
#
_entry.id   11f5c7d7baa0d9b9f94114590023153a
#
_cell.length_a   1.000
_cell.length_b   1.000
_cell.length_c   1.000
_cell.angle_alpha   90.00
_cell.angle_beta   90.00
_cell.angle_gamma   90.00
#
_symmetry.space_group_name_H-M   'P 1'
#
loop_
_entity.id
_entity.type
_entity.pdbx_description
1 polymer ?
#
loop_
_entity_poly.entity_id
_entity_poly.type
_entity_poly.pdbx_seq_one_letter_code
_entity_poly.pdbx_strand_id
1 'polypeptide(L)'
;MWENSDKDLLESLKINPDEPHVLNYLAYSWLERNYKIDEAMDMLLLAHNKRPNDPYITDSVGWAYYLQGDYVKAKKFIRQAIKLLPSDPIINDHYADILWKLNKPLQANYFWKYVLNLEDVKPETKKKIKNKLIFGV
;
A
#
# COMPACT_ATOMS: atom_id res chain seq x y z
N MET A 1 12.27 7.36 16.08
CA MET A 1 11.17 6.39 16.26
C MET A 1 9.89 6.94 15.69
N TRP A 2 8.86 6.13 15.57
CA TRP A 2 7.59 6.51 14.96
C TRP A 2 6.91 7.70 15.66
N GLU A 3 6.97 7.80 16.97
CA GLU A 3 6.38 8.92 17.71
C GLU A 3 6.96 10.27 17.29
N ASN A 4 8.27 10.33 17.09
CA ASN A 4 8.93 11.56 16.64
C ASN A 4 8.60 11.85 15.18
N SER A 5 8.57 10.82 14.33
CA SER A 5 8.19 10.96 12.92
C SER A 5 6.74 11.42 12.78
N ASP A 6 5.82 10.82 13.55
CA ASP A 6 4.42 11.22 13.57
C ASP A 6 4.28 12.69 14.00
N LYS A 7 5.01 13.09 15.04
CA LYS A 7 4.98 14.47 15.53
C LYS A 7 5.44 15.45 14.46
N ASP A 8 6.54 15.15 13.77
CA ASP A 8 7.08 16.01 12.72
C ASP A 8 6.10 16.13 11.55
N LEU A 9 5.50 15.01 11.14
CA LEU A 9 4.52 15.01 10.07
C LEU A 9 3.25 15.75 10.46
N LEU A 10 2.78 15.59 11.68
CA LEU A 10 1.61 16.31 12.20
C LEU A 10 1.87 17.81 12.26
N GLU A 11 3.08 18.24 12.63
CA GLU A 11 3.45 19.64 12.62
C GLU A 11 3.49 20.20 11.20
N SER A 12 3.99 19.44 10.22
CA SER A 12 3.92 19.82 8.81
C SER A 12 2.49 20.04 8.35
N LEU A 13 1.55 19.20 8.79
CA LEU A 13 0.14 19.33 8.43
C LEU A 13 -0.53 20.54 9.10
N LYS A 14 -0.02 21.03 10.23
CA LYS A 14 -0.51 22.28 10.83
C LYS A 14 -0.22 23.49 9.93
N ILE A 15 0.91 23.46 9.25
CA ILE A 15 1.32 24.53 8.33
C ILE A 15 0.61 24.37 7.01
N ASN A 16 0.48 23.14 6.51
CA ASN A 16 -0.11 22.82 5.22
C ASN A 16 -1.00 21.57 5.38
N PRO A 17 -2.26 21.73 5.86
CA PRO A 17 -3.11 20.62 6.28
C PRO A 17 -3.45 19.61 5.18
N ASP A 18 -3.41 20.06 3.92
CA ASP A 18 -3.85 19.25 2.79
C ASP A 18 -2.70 18.77 1.91
N GLU A 19 -1.45 18.81 2.42
CA GLU A 19 -0.29 18.37 1.64
C GLU A 19 -0.39 16.87 1.35
N PRO A 20 -0.62 16.44 0.09
CA PRO A 20 -0.92 15.04 -0.22
C PRO A 20 0.18 14.07 0.16
N HIS A 21 1.44 14.44 -0.06
CA HIS A 21 2.56 13.55 0.24
C HIS A 21 2.75 13.34 1.73
N VAL A 22 2.56 14.41 2.52
CA VAL A 22 2.65 14.32 3.99
C VAL A 22 1.50 13.47 4.54
N LEU A 23 0.28 13.68 4.05
CA LEU A 23 -0.88 12.85 4.40
C LEU A 23 -0.60 11.38 4.09
N ASN A 24 -0.06 11.09 2.92
CA ASN A 24 0.24 9.73 2.52
C ASN A 24 1.31 9.09 3.41
N TYR A 25 2.40 9.79 3.69
CA TYR A 25 3.46 9.26 4.55
C TYR A 25 2.96 8.92 5.94
N LEU A 26 2.25 9.84 6.56
CA LEU A 26 1.74 9.63 7.91
C LEU A 26 0.72 8.49 7.93
N ALA A 27 -0.25 8.54 7.04
CA ALA A 27 -1.30 7.52 6.96
C ALA A 27 -0.72 6.13 6.66
N TYR A 28 0.19 6.02 5.70
CA TYR A 28 0.80 4.73 5.37
C TYR A 28 1.60 4.18 6.54
N SER A 29 2.34 5.03 7.26
CA SER A 29 3.03 4.64 8.48
C SER A 29 2.07 4.05 9.52
N TRP A 30 0.89 4.66 9.67
CA TRP A 30 -0.15 4.13 10.55
C TRP A 30 -0.69 2.79 10.06
N LEU A 31 -0.90 2.63 8.75
CA LEU A 31 -1.34 1.35 8.19
C LEU A 31 -0.34 0.23 8.47
N GLU A 32 0.95 0.49 8.31
CA GLU A 32 1.99 -0.51 8.55
C GLU A 32 2.02 -0.97 10.01
N ARG A 33 1.65 -0.11 10.93
CA ARG A 33 1.56 -0.42 12.37
C ARG A 33 0.18 -0.94 12.79
N ASN A 34 -0.74 -1.08 11.85
CA ASN A 34 -2.14 -1.43 12.13
C ASN A 34 -2.77 -0.46 13.15
N TYR A 35 -2.48 0.83 12.99
CA TYR A 35 -2.81 1.89 13.94
C TYR A 35 -3.72 2.91 13.27
N LYS A 36 -4.84 3.23 13.91
CA LYS A 36 -5.81 4.24 13.46
C LYS A 36 -6.19 4.10 11.97
N ILE A 37 -6.55 2.90 11.56
CA ILE A 37 -6.82 2.57 10.15
C ILE A 37 -7.91 3.49 9.57
N ASP A 38 -8.99 3.75 10.31
CA ASP A 38 -10.09 4.57 9.79
C ASP A 38 -9.68 6.03 9.60
N GLU A 39 -8.90 6.59 10.53
CA GLU A 39 -8.35 7.94 10.39
C GLU A 39 -7.35 8.02 9.26
N ALA A 40 -6.50 6.99 9.12
CA ALA A 40 -5.57 6.90 7.99
C ALA A 40 -6.32 6.88 6.66
N MET A 41 -7.43 6.14 6.58
CA MET A 41 -8.26 6.11 5.37
C MET A 41 -8.78 7.51 5.01
N ASP A 42 -9.27 8.27 5.98
CA ASP A 42 -9.76 9.62 5.74
C ASP A 42 -8.65 10.53 5.16
N MET A 43 -7.45 10.43 5.73
CA MET A 43 -6.29 11.18 5.25
C MET A 43 -5.90 10.79 3.83
N LEU A 44 -5.95 9.48 3.53
CA LEU A 44 -5.60 8.98 2.20
C LEU A 44 -6.62 9.36 1.15
N LEU A 45 -7.91 9.35 1.48
CA LEU A 45 -8.95 9.80 0.56
C LEU A 45 -8.80 11.28 0.24
N LEU A 46 -8.45 12.09 1.22
CA LEU A 46 -8.16 13.50 1.00
C LEU A 46 -6.94 13.68 0.07
N ALA A 47 -5.86 12.96 0.34
CA ALA A 47 -4.66 13.01 -0.51
C ALA A 47 -4.96 12.54 -1.94
N HIS A 48 -5.71 11.46 -2.08
CA HIS A 48 -6.09 10.91 -3.38
C HIS A 48 -6.95 11.88 -4.19
N ASN A 49 -7.87 12.59 -3.52
CA ASN A 49 -8.70 13.58 -4.20
C ASN A 49 -7.84 14.71 -4.82
N LYS A 50 -6.75 15.06 -4.17
CA LYS A 50 -5.83 16.08 -4.68
C LYS A 50 -4.85 15.55 -5.72
N ARG A 51 -4.46 14.29 -5.64
CA ARG A 51 -3.49 13.65 -6.54
C ARG A 51 -4.02 12.29 -7.02
N PRO A 52 -5.09 12.28 -7.83
CA PRO A 52 -5.75 11.01 -8.20
C PRO A 52 -4.90 10.08 -9.08
N ASN A 53 -3.87 10.60 -9.72
CA ASN A 53 -2.98 9.82 -10.59
C ASN A 53 -1.63 9.51 -9.95
N ASP A 54 -1.47 9.75 -8.66
CA ASP A 54 -0.25 9.37 -7.95
C ASP A 54 -0.33 7.88 -7.58
N PRO A 55 0.60 7.04 -8.09
CA PRO A 55 0.52 5.60 -7.85
C PRO A 55 0.70 5.22 -6.38
N TYR A 56 1.53 5.96 -5.64
CA TYR A 56 1.79 5.64 -4.24
C TYR A 56 0.60 5.96 -3.36
N ILE A 57 -0.07 7.09 -3.58
CA ILE A 57 -1.28 7.45 -2.86
C ILE A 57 -2.41 6.47 -3.20
N THR A 58 -2.57 6.14 -4.47
CA THR A 58 -3.57 5.18 -4.93
C THR A 58 -3.35 3.80 -4.30
N ASP A 59 -2.11 3.34 -4.24
CA ASP A 59 -1.73 2.11 -3.57
C ASP A 59 -2.08 2.15 -2.08
N SER A 60 -1.76 3.25 -1.41
CA SER A 60 -2.05 3.40 0.02
C SER A 60 -3.55 3.33 0.32
N VAL A 61 -4.39 3.95 -0.52
CA VAL A 61 -5.85 3.85 -0.40
C VAL A 61 -6.29 2.38 -0.53
N GLY A 62 -5.79 1.70 -1.54
CA GLY A 62 -6.09 0.28 -1.74
C GLY A 62 -5.65 -0.59 -0.56
N TRP A 63 -4.48 -0.32 -0.02
CA TRP A 63 -3.97 -1.06 1.13
C TRP A 63 -4.80 -0.83 2.39
N ALA A 64 -5.27 0.41 2.60
CA ALA A 64 -6.18 0.71 3.69
C ALA A 64 -7.49 -0.08 3.58
N TYR A 65 -8.08 -0.16 2.39
CA TYR A 65 -9.26 -1.02 2.18
C TYR A 65 -8.96 -2.49 2.47
N TYR A 66 -7.80 -2.99 2.07
CA TYR A 66 -7.38 -4.36 2.37
C TYR A 66 -7.36 -4.62 3.88
N LEU A 67 -6.77 -3.71 4.64
CA LEU A 67 -6.70 -3.84 6.10
C LEU A 67 -8.07 -3.74 6.77
N GLN A 68 -9.02 -3.05 6.15
CA GLN A 68 -10.41 -3.00 6.60
C GLN A 68 -11.22 -4.24 6.17
N GLY A 69 -10.63 -5.14 5.40
CA GLY A 69 -11.30 -6.34 4.91
C GLY A 69 -12.13 -6.15 3.66
N ASP A 70 -12.11 -4.97 3.04
CA ASP A 70 -12.81 -4.71 1.78
C ASP A 70 -11.90 -5.02 0.59
N TYR A 71 -11.78 -6.30 0.28
CA TYR A 71 -10.85 -6.77 -0.75
C TYR A 71 -11.27 -6.38 -2.16
N VAL A 72 -12.55 -6.18 -2.41
CA VAL A 72 -13.07 -5.78 -3.72
C VAL A 72 -12.63 -4.35 -4.05
N LYS A 73 -12.83 -3.42 -3.12
CA LYS A 73 -12.35 -2.03 -3.28
C LYS A 73 -10.83 -1.96 -3.30
N ALA A 74 -10.18 -2.73 -2.43
CA ALA A 74 -8.73 -2.82 -2.42
C ALA A 74 -8.17 -3.20 -3.80
N LYS A 75 -8.73 -4.22 -4.41
CA LYS A 75 -8.34 -4.67 -5.76
C LYS A 75 -8.47 -3.56 -6.78
N LYS A 76 -9.59 -2.84 -6.75
CA LYS A 76 -9.86 -1.75 -7.70
C LYS A 76 -8.77 -0.68 -7.65
N PHE A 77 -8.42 -0.21 -6.45
CA PHE A 77 -7.41 0.85 -6.28
C PHE A 77 -6.00 0.36 -6.59
N ILE A 78 -5.62 -0.82 -6.11
CA ILE A 78 -4.27 -1.35 -6.38
C ILE A 78 -4.09 -1.65 -7.87
N ARG A 79 -5.12 -2.16 -8.55
CA ARG A 79 -5.07 -2.37 -9.99
C ARG A 79 -4.81 -1.06 -10.73
N GLN A 80 -5.43 0.04 -10.30
CA GLN A 80 -5.17 1.35 -10.87
C GLN A 80 -3.72 1.79 -10.60
N ALA A 81 -3.21 1.55 -9.39
CA ALA A 81 -1.83 1.86 -9.05
C ALA A 81 -0.84 1.08 -9.93
N ILE A 82 -1.12 -0.19 -10.23
CA ILE A 82 -0.30 -1.00 -11.14
C ILE A 82 -0.28 -0.39 -12.55
N LYS A 83 -1.41 0.09 -13.03
CA LYS A 83 -1.46 0.75 -14.34
C LYS A 83 -0.60 2.02 -14.37
N LEU A 84 -0.53 2.73 -13.27
CA LEU A 84 0.27 3.95 -13.14
C LEU A 84 1.77 3.65 -12.97
N LEU A 85 2.11 2.56 -12.28
CA LEU A 85 3.51 2.19 -11.99
C LEU A 85 3.66 0.66 -12.01
N PRO A 86 3.75 0.03 -13.20
CA PRO A 86 3.67 -1.43 -13.35
C PRO A 86 4.79 -2.23 -12.68
N SER A 87 5.96 -1.63 -12.50
CA SER A 87 7.15 -2.36 -12.03
C SER A 87 7.49 -2.11 -10.57
N ASP A 88 6.59 -1.49 -9.80
CA ASP A 88 6.85 -1.26 -8.39
C ASP A 88 6.67 -2.56 -7.59
N PRO A 89 7.70 -3.01 -6.83
CA PRO A 89 7.62 -4.27 -6.10
C PRO A 89 6.57 -4.25 -4.99
N ILE A 90 6.40 -3.14 -4.29
CA ILE A 90 5.46 -3.05 -3.17
C ILE A 90 4.02 -3.10 -3.67
N ILE A 91 3.70 -2.36 -4.74
CA ILE A 91 2.36 -2.34 -5.32
C ILE A 91 1.98 -3.73 -5.84
N ASN A 92 2.89 -4.41 -6.52
CA ASN A 92 2.64 -5.77 -7.02
C ASN A 92 2.48 -6.79 -5.90
N ASP A 93 3.25 -6.67 -4.82
CA ASP A 93 3.10 -7.52 -3.64
C ASP A 93 1.73 -7.30 -2.98
N HIS A 94 1.32 -6.06 -2.80
CA HIS A 94 -0.03 -5.74 -2.29
C HIS A 94 -1.12 -6.36 -3.16
N TYR A 95 -0.98 -6.26 -4.47
CA TYR A 95 -1.97 -6.83 -5.40
C TYR A 95 -2.06 -8.34 -5.25
N ALA A 96 -0.93 -9.01 -5.14
CA ALA A 96 -0.90 -10.46 -4.92
C ALA A 96 -1.58 -10.86 -3.60
N ASP A 97 -1.31 -10.13 -2.52
CA ASP A 97 -1.96 -10.37 -1.23
C ASP A 97 -3.50 -10.29 -1.35
N ILE A 98 -3.98 -9.27 -2.07
CA ILE A 98 -5.42 -9.06 -2.29
C ILE A 98 -6.01 -10.21 -3.12
N LEU A 99 -5.32 -10.62 -4.19
CA LEU A 99 -5.77 -11.73 -5.03
C LEU A 99 -5.86 -13.03 -4.23
N TRP A 100 -4.90 -13.25 -3.35
CA TRP A 100 -4.95 -14.42 -2.45
C TRP A 100 -6.20 -14.40 -1.58
N LYS A 101 -6.50 -13.27 -0.95
CA LYS A 101 -7.70 -13.11 -0.12
C LYS A 101 -9.00 -13.25 -0.91
N LEU A 102 -8.97 -12.93 -2.19
CA LEU A 102 -10.11 -13.10 -3.11
C LEU A 102 -10.20 -14.51 -3.70
N ASN A 103 -9.44 -15.47 -3.15
CA ASN A 103 -9.46 -16.86 -3.57
C ASN A 103 -8.94 -17.08 -4.99
N LYS A 104 -7.92 -16.31 -5.37
CA LYS A 104 -7.27 -16.40 -6.68
C LYS A 104 -5.78 -16.70 -6.52
N PRO A 105 -5.43 -17.91 -6.01
CA PRO A 105 -4.05 -18.21 -5.64
C PRO A 105 -3.09 -18.27 -6.84
N LEU A 106 -3.56 -18.71 -7.99
CA LEU A 106 -2.69 -18.78 -9.19
C LEU A 106 -2.30 -17.39 -9.65
N GLN A 107 -3.25 -16.44 -9.64
CA GLN A 107 -2.96 -15.06 -10.00
C GLN A 107 -2.05 -14.40 -8.94
N ALA A 108 -2.30 -14.65 -7.67
CA ALA A 108 -1.44 -14.16 -6.60
C ALA A 108 0.00 -14.63 -6.79
N ASN A 109 0.18 -15.92 -7.05
CA ASN A 109 1.51 -16.49 -7.30
C ASN A 109 2.20 -15.85 -8.51
N TYR A 110 1.45 -15.54 -9.56
CA TYR A 110 1.99 -14.86 -10.73
C TYR A 110 2.64 -13.52 -10.34
N PHE A 111 1.94 -12.69 -9.56
CA PHE A 111 2.45 -11.38 -9.16
C PHE A 111 3.60 -11.48 -8.16
N TRP A 112 3.57 -12.43 -7.24
CA TRP A 112 4.71 -12.66 -6.34
C TRP A 112 5.96 -13.09 -7.10
N LYS A 113 5.81 -14.00 -8.06
CA LYS A 113 6.93 -14.41 -8.92
C LYS A 113 7.45 -13.26 -9.75
N TYR A 114 6.55 -12.41 -10.24
CA TYR A 114 6.93 -11.21 -10.97
C TYR A 114 7.85 -10.32 -10.13
N VAL A 115 7.50 -10.08 -8.86
CA VAL A 115 8.32 -9.27 -7.95
C VAL A 115 9.70 -9.90 -7.75
N LEU A 116 9.77 -11.23 -7.59
CA LEU A 116 11.06 -11.92 -7.42
C LEU A 116 11.99 -11.73 -8.63
N ASN A 117 11.43 -11.50 -9.80
CA ASN A 117 12.20 -11.32 -11.03
C ASN A 117 12.54 -9.84 -11.33
N LEU A 118 12.06 -8.91 -10.53
CA LEU A 118 12.42 -7.50 -10.68
C LEU A 118 13.84 -7.25 -10.19
N GLU A 119 14.52 -6.32 -10.85
CA GLU A 119 15.82 -5.85 -10.40
C GLU A 119 15.66 -4.98 -9.14
N ASP A 120 16.72 -4.88 -8.35
CA ASP A 120 16.82 -3.99 -7.20
C ASP A 120 15.79 -4.24 -6.08
N VAL A 121 15.25 -5.47 -6.00
CA VAL A 121 14.39 -5.86 -4.88
C VAL A 121 15.27 -6.25 -3.69
N LYS A 122 14.94 -5.68 -2.52
CA LYS A 122 15.69 -5.94 -1.29
C LYS A 122 15.63 -7.42 -0.89
N PRO A 123 16.72 -7.98 -0.33
CA PRO A 123 16.72 -9.38 0.10
C PRO A 123 15.62 -9.74 1.10
N GLU A 124 15.28 -8.83 2.01
CA GLU A 124 14.20 -9.02 2.98
C GLU A 124 12.84 -9.16 2.30
N THR A 125 12.60 -8.36 1.27
CA THR A 125 11.38 -8.42 0.46
C THR A 125 11.30 -9.75 -0.27
N LYS A 126 12.40 -10.18 -0.89
CA LYS A 126 12.46 -11.48 -1.58
C LYS A 126 12.15 -12.63 -0.62
N LYS A 127 12.68 -12.60 0.59
CA LYS A 127 12.44 -13.62 1.61
C LYS A 127 10.96 -13.68 1.99
N LYS A 128 10.34 -12.53 2.23
CA LYS A 128 8.90 -12.45 2.54
C LYS A 128 8.05 -13.04 1.42
N ILE A 129 8.37 -12.69 0.18
CA ILE A 129 7.61 -13.16 -0.99
C ILE A 129 7.78 -14.66 -1.20
N LYS A 130 8.98 -15.19 -1.02
CA LYS A 130 9.20 -16.64 -1.07
C LYS A 130 8.35 -17.37 -0.03
N ASN A 131 8.22 -16.83 1.18
CA ASN A 131 7.35 -17.41 2.21
C ASN A 131 5.88 -17.34 1.78
N LYS A 132 5.43 -16.25 1.18
CA LYS A 132 4.06 -16.12 0.67
C LYS A 132 3.76 -17.13 -0.43
N LEU A 133 4.72 -17.43 -1.29
CA LEU A 133 4.57 -18.45 -2.34
C LEU A 133 4.37 -19.86 -1.76
N ILE A 134 4.91 -20.11 -0.56
CA ILE A 134 4.79 -21.41 0.11
C ILE A 134 3.51 -21.48 0.94
N PHE A 135 3.23 -20.46 1.74
CA PHE A 135 2.20 -20.49 2.78
C PHE A 135 0.97 -19.61 2.47
N GLY A 136 1.06 -18.73 1.50
CA GLY A 136 0.04 -17.70 1.28
C GLY A 136 0.13 -16.57 2.30
N VAL A 137 -0.96 -15.88 2.43
CA VAL A 137 -1.05 -14.71 3.32
C VAL A 137 -2.06 -14.94 4.43
#